data_dc7ff2e3f7c017f71aa1bdd431b2089f
#
_entry.id   dc7ff2e3f7c017f71aa1bdd431b2089f
#
_cell.length_a   1.000
_cell.length_b   1.000
_cell.length_c   1.000
_cell.angle_alpha   90.00
_cell.angle_beta   90.00
_cell.angle_gamma   90.00
#
_symmetry.space_group_name_H-M   'P 1'
#
loop_
_entity.id
_entity.type
_entity.pdbx_description
1 polymer ?
#
loop_
_entity_poly.entity_id
_entity_poly.type
_entity_poly.pdbx_seq_one_letter_code
_entity_poly.pdbx_strand_id
1 'polypeptide(L)'
;MAENKPGGGLDWAAAYARLERLAKAARETASSPEQAVEALEARARELARPVAPPRAEGSLLEVARFRSGEQAYALETRFVHEVLRGVELTPLPGAPAVLRGLTLLRGEVLAAVELAPLFGRPASGKPGMLLVVGAARPELGLCVEEVEEVLLLAREELLPPPAALEAETQGLVSGIHREGLILLEGEALLKDSRLFFDIADEGNS
;
A
#
# COMPACT_ATOMS: atom_id res chain seq x y z
N MET A 1 -3.40 -71.79 -17.77
CA MET A 1 -2.05 -71.37 -18.20
C MET A 1 -2.03 -69.84 -18.21
N ALA A 2 -1.50 -69.23 -17.14
CA ALA A 2 -1.36 -67.78 -17.04
C ALA A 2 0.16 -67.54 -16.86
N GLU A 3 0.76 -66.95 -17.90
CA GLU A 3 2.17 -66.57 -17.87
C GLU A 3 2.42 -65.41 -16.94
N ASN A 4 3.27 -65.66 -16.03
CA ASN A 4 3.80 -64.69 -15.05
C ASN A 4 4.84 -63.80 -15.74
N LYS A 5 4.57 -62.53 -15.86
CA LYS A 5 5.46 -61.54 -16.44
C LYS A 5 6.45 -61.08 -15.34
N PRO A 6 7.78 -61.15 -15.53
CA PRO A 6 8.74 -60.78 -14.49
C PRO A 6 8.75 -59.26 -14.33
N GLY A 7 8.67 -58.85 -13.08
CA GLY A 7 8.77 -57.45 -12.67
C GLY A 7 10.11 -56.85 -13.06
N GLY A 8 10.03 -55.63 -13.64
CA GLY A 8 11.19 -54.82 -13.96
C GLY A 8 11.90 -54.36 -12.68
N GLY A 9 12.95 -55.06 -12.30
CA GLY A 9 13.85 -54.64 -11.24
C GLY A 9 14.55 -53.36 -11.66
N LEU A 10 14.65 -52.39 -10.76
CA LEU A 10 15.41 -51.17 -10.98
C LEU A 10 16.86 -51.55 -11.27
N ASP A 11 17.35 -51.11 -12.44
CA ASP A 11 18.75 -51.28 -12.82
C ASP A 11 19.61 -50.32 -12.00
N TRP A 12 20.06 -50.78 -10.82
CA TRP A 12 20.89 -50.02 -9.92
C TRP A 12 22.25 -49.66 -10.52
N ALA A 13 22.79 -50.47 -11.42
CA ALA A 13 24.05 -50.21 -12.08
C ALA A 13 23.94 -48.99 -13.01
N ALA A 14 22.85 -48.92 -13.77
CA ALA A 14 22.55 -47.75 -14.63
C ALA A 14 22.28 -46.48 -13.80
N ALA A 15 21.60 -46.60 -12.67
CA ALA A 15 21.32 -45.49 -11.76
C ALA A 15 22.61 -44.96 -11.11
N TYR A 16 23.51 -45.81 -10.63
CA TYR A 16 24.82 -45.41 -10.09
C TYR A 16 25.70 -44.75 -11.16
N ALA A 17 25.80 -45.31 -12.35
CA ALA A 17 26.54 -44.70 -13.45
C ALA A 17 26.02 -43.31 -13.89
N ARG A 18 24.71 -43.07 -13.72
CA ARG A 18 24.10 -41.76 -13.96
C ARG A 18 24.42 -40.77 -12.86
N LEU A 19 24.38 -41.20 -11.58
CA LEU A 19 24.78 -40.41 -10.42
C LEU A 19 26.24 -39.99 -10.47
N GLU A 20 27.15 -40.93 -10.84
CA GLU A 20 28.57 -40.61 -11.00
C GLU A 20 28.81 -39.55 -12.11
N ARG A 21 28.13 -39.68 -13.24
CA ARG A 21 28.22 -38.67 -14.31
C ARG A 21 27.74 -37.32 -13.86
N LEU A 22 26.62 -37.26 -13.12
CA LEU A 22 26.07 -35.99 -12.57
C LEU A 22 27.02 -35.41 -11.51
N ALA A 23 27.60 -36.24 -10.64
CA ALA A 23 28.56 -35.79 -9.63
C ALA A 23 29.85 -35.28 -10.26
N LYS A 24 30.30 -35.89 -11.36
CA LYS A 24 31.47 -35.42 -12.13
C LYS A 24 31.18 -34.10 -12.81
N ALA A 25 30.04 -33.97 -13.49
CA ALA A 25 29.60 -32.73 -14.12
C ALA A 25 29.41 -31.58 -13.11
N ALA A 26 28.88 -31.87 -11.92
CA ALA A 26 28.73 -30.91 -10.83
C ALA A 26 30.08 -30.43 -10.27
N ARG A 27 31.11 -31.32 -10.24
CA ARG A 27 32.48 -30.92 -9.85
C ARG A 27 33.20 -30.11 -10.92
N GLU A 28 32.93 -30.38 -12.19
CA GLU A 28 33.48 -29.64 -13.32
C GLU A 28 32.83 -28.26 -13.51
N THR A 29 31.57 -28.09 -13.01
CA THR A 29 30.84 -26.81 -13.01
C THR A 29 30.98 -26.06 -11.68
N ALA A 30 31.58 -26.67 -10.65
CA ALA A 30 31.87 -25.98 -9.41
C ALA A 30 32.92 -24.90 -9.69
N SER A 31 32.54 -23.65 -9.58
CA SER A 31 33.44 -22.51 -9.63
C SER A 31 34.66 -22.78 -8.76
N SER A 32 35.85 -22.39 -9.22
CA SER A 32 37.05 -22.54 -8.41
C SER A 32 36.83 -21.89 -7.04
N PRO A 33 37.47 -22.38 -5.97
CA PRO A 33 37.35 -21.79 -4.63
C PRO A 33 37.57 -20.26 -4.64
N GLU A 34 38.42 -19.77 -5.53
CA GLU A 34 38.71 -18.35 -5.73
C GLU A 34 37.49 -17.61 -6.33
N GLN A 35 36.81 -18.18 -7.31
CA GLN A 35 35.59 -17.59 -7.90
C GLN A 35 34.41 -17.61 -6.92
N ALA A 36 34.32 -18.62 -6.07
CA ALA A 36 33.31 -18.70 -5.02
C ALA A 36 33.55 -17.62 -3.94
N VAL A 37 34.80 -17.38 -3.57
CA VAL A 37 35.18 -16.32 -2.62
C VAL A 37 34.91 -14.95 -3.25
N GLU A 38 35.26 -14.72 -4.51
CA GLU A 38 35.01 -13.47 -5.20
C GLU A 38 33.51 -13.17 -5.36
N ALA A 39 32.69 -14.18 -5.65
CA ALA A 39 31.24 -14.07 -5.70
C ALA A 39 30.63 -13.79 -4.30
N LEU A 40 31.17 -14.38 -3.23
CA LEU A 40 30.78 -14.10 -1.86
C LEU A 40 31.19 -12.69 -1.42
N GLU A 41 32.39 -12.25 -1.78
CA GLU A 41 32.85 -10.89 -1.51
C GLU A 41 32.04 -9.82 -2.29
N ALA A 42 31.68 -10.09 -3.55
CA ALA A 42 30.82 -9.22 -4.33
C ALA A 42 29.44 -9.09 -3.69
N ARG A 43 28.84 -10.20 -3.26
CA ARG A 43 27.58 -10.22 -2.52
C ARG A 43 27.70 -9.53 -1.16
N ALA A 44 28.80 -9.78 -0.43
CA ALA A 44 29.05 -9.10 0.84
C ALA A 44 29.19 -7.57 0.67
N ARG A 45 29.84 -7.11 -0.41
CA ARG A 45 29.92 -5.68 -0.74
C ARG A 45 28.58 -5.09 -1.15
N GLU A 46 27.74 -5.85 -1.82
CA GLU A 46 26.38 -5.42 -2.18
C GLU A 46 25.46 -5.35 -0.95
N LEU A 47 25.59 -6.31 -0.03
CA LEU A 47 24.89 -6.31 1.27
C LEU A 47 25.50 -5.33 2.27
N ALA A 48 26.78 -4.99 2.16
CA ALA A 48 27.48 -3.99 2.95
C ALA A 48 27.33 -2.56 2.39
N ARG A 49 26.31 -2.30 1.55
CA ARG A 49 25.94 -0.91 1.29
C ARG A 49 25.74 -0.23 2.63
N PRO A 50 26.40 0.92 2.87
CA PRO A 50 26.21 1.64 4.12
C PRO A 50 24.71 1.83 4.30
N VAL A 51 24.14 1.22 5.32
CA VAL A 51 22.85 1.66 5.84
C VAL A 51 23.05 3.14 6.10
N ALA A 52 22.27 3.97 5.43
CA ALA A 52 22.30 5.40 5.68
C ALA A 52 22.36 5.62 7.20
N PRO A 53 23.18 6.56 7.71
CA PRO A 53 23.33 6.78 9.14
C PRO A 53 21.92 6.82 9.74
N PRO A 54 21.70 6.27 10.96
CA PRO A 54 20.39 6.26 11.57
C PRO A 54 19.85 7.69 11.52
N ARG A 55 18.81 7.87 10.69
CA ARG A 55 18.12 9.16 10.60
C ARG A 55 17.58 9.46 11.98
N ALA A 56 17.64 10.70 12.41
CA ALA A 56 17.17 11.12 13.72
C ALA A 56 15.75 10.54 13.95
N GLU A 57 15.54 9.97 15.12
CA GLU A 57 14.22 9.47 15.51
C GLU A 57 13.21 10.60 15.34
N GLY A 58 12.17 10.39 14.51
CA GLY A 58 11.19 11.42 14.13
C GLY A 58 11.35 12.01 12.74
N SER A 59 12.45 11.71 12.00
CA SER A 59 12.61 12.14 10.60
C SER A 59 11.89 11.23 9.59
N LEU A 60 11.50 10.02 9.99
CA LEU A 60 10.79 9.06 9.16
C LEU A 60 9.30 9.04 9.50
N LEU A 61 8.48 9.07 8.47
CA LEU A 61 7.04 8.90 8.55
C LEU A 61 6.67 7.54 7.96
N GLU A 62 5.97 6.73 8.72
CA GLU A 62 5.35 5.53 8.19
C GLU A 62 4.00 5.90 7.59
N VAL A 63 3.85 5.68 6.29
CA VAL A 63 2.67 6.10 5.54
C VAL A 63 2.09 4.95 4.71
N ALA A 64 0.77 4.92 4.61
CA ALA A 64 0.06 4.10 3.64
C ALA A 64 -0.07 4.89 2.33
N ARG A 65 0.44 4.32 1.24
CA ARG A 65 0.30 4.83 -0.12
C ARG A 65 -0.94 4.27 -0.76
N PHE A 66 -1.73 5.12 -1.39
CA PHE A 66 -2.96 4.73 -2.06
C PHE A 66 -3.26 5.65 -3.26
N ARG A 67 -4.15 5.21 -4.12
CA ARG A 67 -4.58 5.95 -5.31
C ARG A 67 -6.04 6.40 -5.20
N SER A 68 -6.27 7.65 -5.60
CA SER A 68 -7.61 8.18 -5.80
C SER A 68 -7.64 8.94 -7.12
N GLY A 69 -8.31 8.38 -8.11
CA GLY A 69 -8.19 8.79 -9.49
C GLY A 69 -6.77 8.54 -10.03
N GLU A 70 -6.26 9.47 -10.80
CA GLU A 70 -4.91 9.40 -11.35
C GLU A 70 -3.81 9.82 -10.36
N GLN A 71 -4.20 10.28 -9.16
CA GLN A 71 -3.29 10.84 -8.18
C GLN A 71 -2.94 9.81 -7.11
N ALA A 72 -1.64 9.71 -6.79
CA ALA A 72 -1.14 8.98 -5.65
C ALA A 72 -1.10 9.88 -4.40
N TYR A 73 -1.61 9.33 -3.31
CA TYR A 73 -1.64 9.96 -1.99
C TYR A 73 -0.94 9.09 -0.97
N ALA A 74 -0.49 9.70 0.10
CA ALA A 74 -0.01 9.04 1.30
C ALA A 74 -0.70 9.62 2.53
N LEU A 75 -0.92 8.77 3.54
CA LEU A 75 -1.42 9.16 4.84
C LEU A 75 -0.63 8.42 5.91
N GLU A 76 -0.26 9.09 7.01
CA GLU A 76 0.43 8.42 8.10
C GLU A 76 -0.41 7.23 8.61
N THR A 77 0.25 6.08 8.80
CA THR A 77 -0.40 4.82 9.19
C THR A 77 -1.13 4.91 10.52
N ARG A 78 -0.72 5.82 11.41
CA ARG A 78 -1.41 6.08 12.69
C ARG A 78 -2.86 6.54 12.55
N PHE A 79 -3.23 7.07 11.37
CA PHE A 79 -4.61 7.45 11.06
C PHE A 79 -5.38 6.35 10.31
N VAL A 80 -4.73 5.28 9.89
CA VAL A 80 -5.33 4.20 9.11
C VAL A 80 -5.76 3.07 10.05
N HIS A 81 -7.05 2.71 10.03
CA HIS A 81 -7.58 1.63 10.84
C HIS A 81 -7.68 0.31 10.07
N GLU A 82 -8.30 0.36 8.89
CA GLU A 82 -8.50 -0.83 8.07
C GLU A 82 -8.80 -0.47 6.60
N VAL A 83 -8.67 -1.45 5.74
CA VAL A 83 -9.00 -1.36 4.31
C VAL A 83 -10.11 -2.35 3.99
N LEU A 84 -11.24 -1.84 3.51
CA LEU A 84 -12.40 -2.65 3.16
C LEU A 84 -12.55 -2.74 1.64
N ARG A 85 -12.88 -3.92 1.14
CA ARG A 85 -13.16 -4.18 -0.27
C ARG A 85 -14.62 -4.54 -0.46
N GLY A 86 -15.18 -4.14 -1.61
CA GLY A 86 -16.56 -4.50 -1.97
C GLY A 86 -17.61 -3.93 -1.03
N VAL A 87 -17.35 -2.73 -0.49
CA VAL A 87 -18.29 -2.06 0.43
C VAL A 87 -19.47 -1.52 -0.35
N GLU A 88 -20.68 -1.83 0.12
CA GLU A 88 -21.90 -1.22 -0.37
C GLU A 88 -22.08 0.15 0.28
N LEU A 89 -22.23 1.18 -0.57
CA LEU A 89 -22.47 2.55 -0.15
C LEU A 89 -23.94 2.89 -0.41
N THR A 90 -24.61 3.41 0.60
CA THR A 90 -25.94 3.98 0.47
C THR A 90 -25.82 5.47 0.14
N PRO A 91 -26.13 5.92 -1.10
CA PRO A 91 -26.04 7.31 -1.45
C PRO A 91 -27.09 8.15 -0.71
N LEU A 92 -26.72 9.37 -0.31
CA LEU A 92 -27.63 10.32 0.26
C LEU A 92 -28.09 11.31 -0.82
N PRO A 93 -29.40 11.44 -1.07
CA PRO A 93 -29.93 12.47 -1.97
C PRO A 93 -29.58 13.88 -1.45
N GLY A 94 -29.13 14.76 -2.33
CA GLY A 94 -28.77 16.14 -1.96
C GLY A 94 -27.42 16.30 -1.25
N ALA A 95 -26.68 15.23 -1.03
CA ALA A 95 -25.38 15.29 -0.37
C ALA A 95 -24.34 16.06 -1.22
N PRO A 96 -23.37 16.73 -0.59
CA PRO A 96 -22.28 17.39 -1.31
C PRO A 96 -21.44 16.36 -2.10
N ALA A 97 -20.79 16.81 -3.16
CA ALA A 97 -20.03 15.97 -4.09
C ALA A 97 -18.90 15.14 -3.43
N VAL A 98 -18.42 15.60 -2.29
CA VAL A 98 -17.39 14.91 -1.50
C VAL A 98 -17.94 13.64 -0.83
N LEU A 99 -19.23 13.59 -0.47
CA LEU A 99 -19.87 12.45 0.16
C LEU A 99 -20.38 11.46 -0.89
N ARG A 100 -19.79 10.28 -0.93
CA ARG A 100 -20.20 9.20 -1.84
C ARG A 100 -21.37 8.40 -1.32
N GLY A 101 -21.55 8.38 -0.02
CA GLY A 101 -22.61 7.65 0.65
C GLY A 101 -22.24 7.27 2.07
N LEU A 102 -23.10 6.48 2.67
CA LEU A 102 -22.92 5.91 4.01
C LEU A 102 -22.74 4.41 3.92
N THR A 103 -21.97 3.86 4.85
CA THR A 103 -21.86 2.41 5.04
C THR A 103 -21.95 2.07 6.52
N LEU A 104 -22.17 0.81 6.82
CA LEU A 104 -22.22 0.31 8.20
C LEU A 104 -20.92 -0.46 8.49
N LEU A 105 -20.15 0.03 9.44
CA LEU A 105 -18.94 -0.62 9.92
C LEU A 105 -19.14 -1.06 11.36
N ARG A 106 -19.18 -2.37 11.62
CA ARG A 106 -19.33 -2.94 12.97
C ARG A 106 -20.50 -2.37 13.79
N GLY A 107 -21.58 -1.97 13.11
CA GLY A 107 -22.77 -1.40 13.73
C GLY A 107 -22.75 0.13 13.85
N GLU A 108 -21.68 0.78 13.47
CA GLU A 108 -21.59 2.25 13.41
C GLU A 108 -21.71 2.74 11.96
N VAL A 109 -22.41 3.87 11.77
CA VAL A 109 -22.54 4.50 10.47
C VAL A 109 -21.26 5.25 10.15
N LEU A 110 -20.67 4.96 9.00
CA LEU A 110 -19.44 5.58 8.51
C LEU A 110 -19.71 6.32 7.21
N ALA A 111 -19.33 7.60 7.14
CA ALA A 111 -19.39 8.39 5.94
C ALA A 111 -18.25 7.98 4.98
N ALA A 112 -18.60 7.68 3.74
CA ALA A 112 -17.64 7.38 2.67
C ALA A 112 -17.43 8.62 1.82
N VAL A 113 -16.21 9.15 1.82
CA VAL A 113 -15.87 10.42 1.15
C VAL A 113 -14.83 10.22 0.06
N GLU A 114 -14.85 11.11 -0.91
CA GLU A 114 -13.92 11.13 -2.02
C GLU A 114 -13.00 12.34 -1.93
N LEU A 115 -11.70 12.11 -2.15
CA LEU A 115 -10.70 13.17 -2.03
C LEU A 115 -10.74 14.18 -3.18
N ALA A 116 -11.03 13.74 -4.42
CA ALA A 116 -10.97 14.58 -5.60
C ALA A 116 -11.76 15.90 -5.47
N PRO A 117 -12.99 15.92 -4.93
CA PRO A 117 -13.74 17.17 -4.72
C PRO A 117 -13.09 18.11 -3.70
N LEU A 118 -12.36 17.59 -2.71
CA LEU A 118 -11.61 18.43 -1.76
C LEU A 118 -10.49 19.23 -2.43
N PHE A 119 -10.00 18.70 -3.56
CA PHE A 119 -8.98 19.32 -4.40
C PHE A 119 -9.56 20.00 -5.66
N GLY A 120 -10.84 20.39 -5.62
CA GLY A 120 -11.49 21.07 -6.74
C GLY A 120 -11.65 20.25 -8.02
N ARG A 121 -11.51 18.91 -7.93
CA ARG A 121 -11.61 17.99 -9.06
C ARG A 121 -12.93 17.23 -9.03
N PRO A 122 -13.45 16.81 -10.19
CA PRO A 122 -14.67 16.01 -10.22
C PRO A 122 -14.45 14.67 -9.53
N ALA A 123 -15.51 14.16 -8.93
CA ALA A 123 -15.52 12.83 -8.35
C ALA A 123 -15.13 11.78 -9.40
N SER A 124 -14.25 10.85 -9.06
CA SER A 124 -13.86 9.77 -9.93
C SER A 124 -14.87 8.60 -9.84
N GLY A 125 -14.71 7.59 -10.66
CA GLY A 125 -15.66 6.49 -10.81
C GLY A 125 -16.02 5.72 -9.53
N LYS A 126 -16.33 4.43 -9.66
CA LYS A 126 -16.66 3.58 -8.51
C LYS A 126 -15.39 3.30 -7.70
N PRO A 127 -15.42 3.55 -6.37
CA PRO A 127 -14.30 3.19 -5.51
C PRO A 127 -14.09 1.67 -5.52
N GLY A 128 -12.83 1.24 -5.60
CA GLY A 128 -12.46 -0.16 -5.47
C GLY A 128 -12.42 -0.61 -4.01
N MET A 129 -12.03 0.30 -3.14
CA MET A 129 -11.81 0.07 -1.72
C MET A 129 -12.24 1.27 -0.88
N LEU A 130 -12.46 1.02 0.40
CA LEU A 130 -12.67 2.05 1.41
C LEU A 130 -11.52 1.99 2.40
N LEU A 131 -10.70 3.03 2.46
CA LEU A 131 -9.66 3.20 3.46
C LEU A 131 -10.28 3.87 4.69
N VAL A 132 -10.45 3.11 5.75
CA VAL A 132 -11.06 3.60 7.00
C VAL A 132 -10.03 4.36 7.80
N VAL A 133 -10.32 5.60 8.10
CA VAL A 133 -9.41 6.51 8.78
C VAL A 133 -10.06 7.16 10.01
N GLY A 134 -9.22 7.58 10.94
CA GLY A 134 -9.60 8.24 12.17
C GLY A 134 -8.40 8.42 13.10
N ALA A 135 -8.56 9.17 14.19
CA ALA A 135 -7.50 9.35 15.17
C ALA A 135 -7.43 8.17 16.17
N ALA A 136 -8.42 8.04 17.01
CA ALA A 136 -8.48 6.97 18.01
C ALA A 136 -9.44 5.84 17.65
N ARG A 137 -10.39 6.12 16.77
CA ARG A 137 -11.42 5.20 16.28
C ARG A 137 -11.72 5.50 14.81
N PRO A 138 -12.38 4.60 14.08
CA PRO A 138 -12.92 4.91 12.76
C PRO A 138 -13.81 6.15 12.80
N GLU A 139 -13.54 7.13 11.93
CA GLU A 139 -14.29 8.38 11.84
C GLU A 139 -14.88 8.59 10.45
N LEU A 140 -14.14 8.21 9.42
CA LEU A 140 -14.61 8.28 8.04
C LEU A 140 -13.92 7.24 7.15
N GLY A 141 -14.49 6.98 5.99
CA GLY A 141 -13.91 6.12 4.96
C GLY A 141 -13.52 6.93 3.73
N LEU A 142 -12.26 6.86 3.31
CA LEU A 142 -11.81 7.42 2.04
C LEU A 142 -12.08 6.43 0.91
N CYS A 143 -12.82 6.87 -0.10
CA CYS A 143 -13.02 6.11 -1.33
C CYS A 143 -11.74 6.13 -2.14
N VAL A 144 -11.11 4.97 -2.31
CA VAL A 144 -9.85 4.81 -3.03
C VAL A 144 -9.98 3.71 -4.08
N GLU A 145 -9.17 3.79 -5.12
CA GLU A 145 -9.13 2.74 -6.14
C GLU A 145 -8.28 1.57 -5.69
N GLU A 146 -7.13 1.88 -5.07
CA GLU A 146 -6.18 0.88 -4.62
C GLU A 146 -5.39 1.41 -3.41
N VAL A 147 -5.10 0.52 -2.46
CA VAL A 147 -4.09 0.74 -1.43
C VAL A 147 -2.88 -0.09 -1.85
N GLU A 148 -1.76 0.57 -2.11
CA GLU A 148 -0.60 -0.04 -2.72
C GLU A 148 0.32 -0.68 -1.68
N GLU A 149 0.90 0.13 -0.80
CA GLU A 149 1.91 -0.32 0.15
C GLU A 149 2.02 0.60 1.37
N VAL A 150 2.67 0.11 2.40
CA VAL A 150 3.15 0.94 3.52
C VAL A 150 4.63 1.19 3.34
N LEU A 151 5.04 2.44 3.40
CA LEU A 151 6.44 2.84 3.19
C LEU A 151 6.89 3.87 4.23
N LEU A 152 8.19 4.00 4.35
CA LEU A 152 8.83 5.00 5.20
C LEU A 152 9.29 6.17 4.34
N LEU A 153 8.72 7.35 4.58
CA LEU A 153 9.11 8.60 3.95
C LEU A 153 9.98 9.44 4.89
N ALA A 154 11.09 9.95 4.37
CA ALA A 154 11.86 10.94 5.11
C ALA A 154 11.20 12.32 4.97
N ARG A 155 11.04 13.02 6.10
CA ARG A 155 10.47 14.39 6.09
C ARG A 155 11.26 15.34 5.20
N GLU A 156 12.56 15.14 5.09
CA GLU A 156 13.45 15.95 4.26
C GLU A 156 13.23 15.76 2.74
N GLU A 157 12.57 14.67 2.34
CA GLU A 157 12.21 14.37 0.94
C GLU A 157 10.91 15.03 0.52
N LEU A 158 10.18 15.60 1.48
CA LEU A 158 8.92 16.29 1.25
C LEU A 158 9.17 17.77 0.96
N LEU A 159 8.64 18.22 -0.15
CA LEU A 159 8.59 19.64 -0.51
C LEU A 159 7.30 20.25 0.04
N PRO A 160 7.33 21.51 0.47
CA PRO A 160 6.10 22.20 0.86
C PRO A 160 5.15 22.28 -0.34
N PRO A 161 3.82 22.23 -0.10
CA PRO A 161 2.85 22.40 -1.17
C PRO A 161 2.99 23.79 -1.80
N PRO A 162 2.77 23.92 -3.13
CA PRO A 162 2.69 25.23 -3.76
C PRO A 162 1.59 26.08 -3.12
N ALA A 163 1.78 27.40 -3.00
CA ALA A 163 0.83 28.29 -2.35
C ALA A 163 -0.59 28.24 -2.92
N ALA A 164 -0.72 28.00 -4.23
CA ALA A 164 -2.02 27.80 -4.86
C ALA A 164 -2.73 26.53 -4.35
N LEU A 165 -2.01 25.43 -4.22
CA LEU A 165 -2.56 24.17 -3.70
C LEU A 165 -2.90 24.30 -2.21
N GLU A 166 -2.04 24.95 -1.43
CA GLU A 166 -2.26 25.18 -0.01
C GLU A 166 -3.54 26.01 0.24
N ALA A 167 -3.76 27.05 -0.56
CA ALA A 167 -4.97 27.87 -0.48
C ALA A 167 -6.24 27.06 -0.84
N GLU A 168 -6.19 26.22 -1.87
CA GLU A 168 -7.32 25.39 -2.28
C GLU A 168 -7.63 24.27 -1.30
N THR A 169 -6.61 23.68 -0.71
CA THR A 169 -6.73 22.48 0.14
C THR A 169 -6.84 22.81 1.63
N GLN A 170 -6.72 24.07 2.02
CA GLN A 170 -6.89 24.52 3.42
C GLN A 170 -6.03 23.72 4.43
N GLY A 171 -4.80 23.40 4.06
CA GLY A 171 -3.88 22.67 4.92
C GLY A 171 -4.03 21.14 4.90
N LEU A 172 -4.84 20.57 4.01
CA LEU A 172 -4.96 19.11 3.86
C LEU A 172 -3.68 18.44 3.33
N VAL A 173 -2.73 19.19 2.78
CA VAL A 173 -1.49 18.67 2.23
C VAL A 173 -0.34 19.08 3.14
N SER A 174 0.31 18.09 3.74
CA SER A 174 1.49 18.25 4.58
C SER A 174 2.77 18.40 3.75
N GLY A 175 2.83 17.79 2.56
CA GLY A 175 3.96 17.87 1.66
C GLY A 175 3.77 17.09 0.38
N ILE A 176 4.70 17.27 -0.56
CA ILE A 176 4.71 16.56 -1.84
C ILE A 176 6.09 15.91 -2.01
N HIS A 177 6.09 14.60 -2.18
CA HIS A 177 7.31 13.87 -2.51
C HIS A 177 7.69 14.09 -4.00
N ARG A 178 8.98 13.98 -4.31
CA ARG A 178 9.52 14.23 -5.66
C ARG A 178 8.88 13.39 -6.76
N GLU A 179 8.33 12.22 -6.42
CA GLU A 179 7.61 11.35 -7.35
C GLU A 179 6.15 11.76 -7.56
N GLY A 180 5.74 12.93 -7.06
CA GLY A 180 4.36 13.42 -7.18
C GLY A 180 3.39 12.79 -6.18
N LEU A 181 3.88 12.07 -5.15
CA LEU A 181 3.07 11.54 -4.07
C LEU A 181 2.68 12.69 -3.11
N ILE A 182 1.39 12.88 -2.91
CA ILE A 182 0.85 13.93 -2.02
C ILE A 182 0.67 13.32 -0.61
N LEU A 183 1.40 13.86 0.36
CA LEU A 183 1.20 13.50 1.76
C LEU A 183 0.06 14.34 2.35
N LEU A 184 -0.99 13.65 2.79
CA LEU A 184 -2.12 14.27 3.47
C LEU A 184 -1.79 14.53 4.94
N GLU A 185 -2.30 15.66 5.43
CA GLU A 185 -2.28 15.98 6.85
C GLU A 185 -3.51 15.33 7.53
N GLY A 186 -3.28 14.25 8.27
CA GLY A 186 -4.36 13.44 8.82
C GLY A 186 -5.26 14.18 9.82
N GLU A 187 -4.67 15.02 10.68
CA GLU A 187 -5.46 15.82 11.62
C GLU A 187 -6.31 16.88 10.90
N ALA A 188 -5.76 17.54 9.88
CA ALA A 188 -6.50 18.51 9.10
C ALA A 188 -7.65 17.83 8.33
N LEU A 189 -7.38 16.64 7.78
CA LEU A 189 -8.40 15.85 7.09
C LEU A 189 -9.56 15.49 8.03
N LEU A 190 -9.28 15.01 9.22
CA LEU A 190 -10.32 14.64 10.20
C LEU A 190 -11.08 15.84 10.78
N LYS A 191 -10.51 17.03 10.69
CA LYS A 191 -11.12 18.30 11.18
C LYS A 191 -11.72 19.15 10.05
N ASP A 192 -11.65 18.71 8.80
CA ASP A 192 -12.15 19.48 7.68
C ASP A 192 -13.68 19.62 7.73
N SER A 193 -14.16 20.86 7.82
CA SER A 193 -15.58 21.16 7.93
C SER A 193 -16.42 20.67 6.75
N ARG A 194 -15.82 20.46 5.59
CA ARG A 194 -16.48 19.91 4.39
C ARG A 194 -16.81 18.41 4.56
N LEU A 195 -16.21 17.74 5.56
CA LEU A 195 -16.42 16.33 5.88
C LEU A 195 -17.34 16.12 7.07
N PHE A 196 -17.81 17.17 7.73
CA PHE A 196 -18.85 17.08 8.75
C PHE A 196 -20.23 17.14 8.10
N PHE A 197 -20.89 16.01 8.07
CA PHE A 197 -22.25 15.90 7.56
C PHE A 197 -23.19 15.86 8.74
N ASP A 198 -23.95 16.94 8.93
CA ASP A 198 -25.04 16.94 9.90
C ASP A 198 -26.17 16.07 9.33
N ILE A 199 -26.25 14.82 9.78
CA ILE A 199 -27.30 13.87 9.39
C ILE A 199 -28.56 14.10 10.27
N ALA A 200 -28.63 15.23 10.96
CA ALA A 200 -29.73 15.57 11.82
C ALA A 200 -30.88 16.22 11.03
N ASP A 201 -32.00 15.51 10.97
CA ASP A 201 -33.37 15.99 10.78
C ASP A 201 -33.79 16.60 9.42
N GLU A 202 -33.92 15.76 8.39
CA GLU A 202 -35.04 15.96 7.43
C GLU A 202 -36.07 14.81 7.54
N GLY A 203 -36.46 14.48 8.75
CA GLY A 203 -37.44 13.45 9.05
C GLY A 203 -38.63 13.98 9.82
N ASN A 204 -39.19 15.19 9.50
CA ASN A 204 -40.51 15.53 9.94
C ASN A 204 -41.12 16.67 9.11
N SER A 205 -41.79 16.32 8.04
CA SER A 205 -42.91 17.09 7.49
C SER A 205 -43.82 16.18 6.70
#